data_d27b47742f981bfd18dcd512fc66d7a1
#
_entry.id   d27b47742f981bfd18dcd512fc66d7a1
#
_cell.length_a   1.000
_cell.length_b   1.000
_cell.length_c   1.000
_cell.angle_alpha   90.00
_cell.angle_beta   90.00
_cell.angle_gamma   90.00
#
_symmetry.space_group_name_H-M   'P 1'
#
loop_
_entity.id
_entity.type
_entity.pdbx_description
1 polymer ?
#
loop_
_entity_poly.entity_id
_entity_poly.type
_entity_poly.pdbx_seq_one_letter_code
_entity_poly.pdbx_strand_id
1 'polypeptide(L)'
;MLSICFWISFFPCKNKELQEKANEYFEEITQLAKSNSPAFFARFQEIYPNFVSEIMKAEPKFRVSELTLCAFIYLGFKTKEIAEYTSTSIYTVKSRKTNLRKKLNVPARENFDVWMRNLGG
;
A
#
# COMPACT_ATOMS: atom_id res chain seq x y z
N MET A 1 4.23 4.53 -6.28
CA MET A 1 5.46 3.91 -6.83
C MET A 1 6.19 4.82 -7.79
N LEU A 2 5.48 5.49 -8.68
CA LEU A 2 6.11 6.46 -9.57
C LEU A 2 6.86 7.54 -8.81
N SER A 3 6.32 8.00 -7.67
CA SER A 3 6.98 9.03 -6.87
C SER A 3 8.31 8.56 -6.28
N ILE A 4 8.39 7.29 -5.87
CA ILE A 4 9.63 6.73 -5.35
C ILE A 4 10.67 6.60 -6.46
N CYS A 5 10.27 6.10 -7.63
CA CYS A 5 11.14 5.99 -8.78
C CYS A 5 11.62 7.36 -9.25
N PHE A 6 10.73 8.34 -9.27
CA PHE A 6 11.05 9.70 -9.63
C PHE A 6 12.11 10.30 -8.68
N TRP A 7 11.91 10.14 -7.39
CA TRP A 7 12.84 10.63 -6.39
C TRP A 7 14.24 10.04 -6.55
N ILE A 8 14.30 8.72 -6.72
CA ILE A 8 15.56 8.01 -6.86
C ILE A 8 16.24 8.41 -8.16
N SER A 9 15.51 8.58 -9.24
CA SER A 9 16.04 8.99 -10.54
C SER A 9 16.59 10.41 -10.52
N PHE A 10 16.06 11.26 -9.65
CA PHE A 10 16.51 12.64 -9.53
C PHE A 10 17.94 12.75 -9.01
N PHE A 11 18.42 11.75 -8.27
CA PHE A 11 19.77 11.73 -7.71
C PHE A 11 20.56 10.54 -8.30
N PRO A 12 20.90 10.57 -9.58
CA PRO A 12 21.39 9.38 -10.26
C PRO A 12 22.69 8.80 -9.72
N CYS A 13 23.62 9.64 -9.30
CA CYS A 13 24.94 9.16 -8.89
C CYS A 13 24.93 8.48 -7.52
N LYS A 14 24.13 9.01 -6.60
CA LYS A 14 24.08 8.50 -5.22
C LYS A 14 23.06 7.40 -5.02
N ASN A 15 22.10 7.31 -5.92
CA ASN A 15 20.89 6.53 -5.68
C ASN A 15 20.72 5.30 -6.56
N LYS A 16 21.75 4.93 -7.31
CA LYS A 16 21.66 3.75 -8.16
C LYS A 16 21.44 2.48 -7.33
N GLU A 17 22.23 2.31 -6.27
CA GLU A 17 22.06 1.17 -5.37
C GLU A 17 20.73 1.22 -4.62
N LEU A 18 20.33 2.42 -4.17
CA LEU A 18 19.06 2.59 -3.48
C LEU A 18 17.89 2.30 -4.43
N GLN A 19 18.03 2.71 -5.70
CA GLN A 19 17.00 2.42 -6.69
C GLN A 19 16.88 0.93 -6.95
N GLU A 20 17.99 0.23 -7.06
CA GLU A 20 17.98 -1.22 -7.25
C GLU A 20 17.33 -1.93 -6.06
N LYS A 21 17.67 -1.53 -4.83
CA LYS A 21 17.06 -2.09 -3.64
C LYS A 21 15.56 -1.80 -3.55
N ALA A 22 15.17 -0.56 -3.87
CA ALA A 22 13.76 -0.18 -3.89
C ALA A 22 12.97 -1.01 -4.89
N ASN A 23 13.57 -1.28 -6.07
CA ASN A 23 12.94 -2.11 -7.09
C ASN A 23 12.84 -3.57 -6.63
N GLU A 24 13.88 -4.09 -5.98
CA GLU A 24 13.87 -5.45 -5.44
C GLU A 24 12.79 -5.61 -4.37
N TYR A 25 12.69 -4.68 -3.45
CA TYR A 25 11.67 -4.70 -2.42
C TYR A 25 10.27 -4.64 -3.02
N PHE A 26 10.08 -3.78 -4.02
CA PHE A 26 8.80 -3.67 -4.69
C PHE A 26 8.43 -4.96 -5.42
N GLU A 27 9.37 -5.57 -6.11
CA GLU A 27 9.13 -6.85 -6.79
C GLU A 27 8.79 -7.95 -5.79
N GLU A 28 9.54 -8.03 -4.70
CA GLU A 28 9.31 -9.02 -3.65
C GLU A 28 7.91 -8.88 -3.08
N ILE A 29 7.55 -7.66 -2.69
CA ILE A 29 6.25 -7.41 -2.06
C ILE A 29 5.10 -7.64 -3.05
N THR A 30 5.32 -7.32 -4.32
CA THR A 30 4.34 -7.55 -5.37
C THR A 30 4.09 -9.06 -5.56
N GLN A 31 5.14 -9.86 -5.55
CA GLN A 31 5.00 -11.31 -5.66
C GLN A 31 4.24 -11.90 -4.47
N LEU A 32 4.52 -11.42 -3.27
CA LEU A 32 3.79 -11.86 -2.09
C LEU A 32 2.31 -11.49 -2.19
N ALA A 33 2.01 -10.30 -2.72
CA ALA A 33 0.63 -9.87 -2.92
C ALA A 33 -0.09 -10.76 -3.94
N LYS A 34 0.54 -11.00 -5.08
CA LYS A 34 -0.04 -11.81 -6.15
C LYS A 34 -0.32 -13.24 -5.73
N SER A 35 0.53 -13.80 -4.90
CA SER A 35 0.37 -15.17 -4.40
C SER A 35 -0.56 -15.25 -3.18
N ASN A 36 -1.11 -14.12 -2.74
CA ASN A 36 -1.95 -14.05 -1.55
C ASN A 36 -1.27 -14.69 -0.34
N SER A 37 0.04 -14.42 -0.20
CA SER A 37 0.85 -15.00 0.86
C SER A 37 0.48 -14.42 2.22
N PRO A 38 0.36 -15.27 3.26
CA PRO A 38 0.16 -14.77 4.62
C PRO A 38 1.35 -13.97 5.14
N ALA A 39 2.51 -14.07 4.51
CA ALA A 39 3.71 -13.32 4.87
C ALA A 39 3.71 -11.88 4.31
N PHE A 40 2.74 -11.54 3.46
CA PHE A 40 2.73 -10.25 2.77
C PHE A 40 2.79 -9.08 3.75
N PHE A 41 1.89 -9.04 4.71
CA PHE A 41 1.79 -7.87 5.59
C PHE A 41 3.02 -7.73 6.49
N ALA A 42 3.52 -8.83 7.03
CA ALA A 42 4.72 -8.80 7.86
C ALA A 42 5.91 -8.22 7.09
N ARG A 43 6.08 -8.65 5.85
CA ARG A 43 7.17 -8.14 5.00
C ARG A 43 6.93 -6.69 4.59
N PHE A 44 5.68 -6.34 4.28
CA PHE A 44 5.32 -4.97 3.97
C PHE A 44 5.66 -4.03 5.13
N GLN A 45 5.37 -4.45 6.34
CA GLN A 45 5.65 -3.65 7.54
C GLN A 45 7.15 -3.40 7.72
N GLU A 46 7.97 -4.38 7.38
CA GLU A 46 9.42 -4.23 7.44
C GLU A 46 9.94 -3.21 6.41
N ILE A 47 9.36 -3.23 5.20
CA ILE A 47 9.81 -2.36 4.11
C ILE A 47 9.27 -0.94 4.26
N TYR A 48 8.02 -0.80 4.71
CA TYR A 48 7.33 0.49 4.80
C TYR A 48 6.83 0.78 6.23
N PRO A 49 7.73 0.85 7.21
CA PRO A 49 7.33 1.01 8.60
C PRO A 49 6.65 2.36 8.88
N ASN A 50 7.05 3.41 8.17
CA ASN A 50 6.46 4.74 8.38
C ASN A 50 5.00 4.79 8.01
N PHE A 51 4.64 4.16 6.90
CA PHE A 51 3.25 4.10 6.47
C PHE A 51 2.39 3.37 7.50
N VAL A 52 2.85 2.20 7.96
CA VAL A 52 2.12 1.41 8.95
C VAL A 52 1.95 2.20 10.25
N SER A 53 3.00 2.89 10.68
CA SER A 53 2.96 3.72 11.86
C SER A 53 1.89 4.82 11.75
N GLU A 54 1.82 5.50 10.59
CA GLU A 54 0.84 6.56 10.37
C GLU A 54 -0.60 6.03 10.35
N ILE A 55 -0.81 4.88 9.73
CA ILE A 55 -2.14 4.25 9.70
C ILE A 55 -2.56 3.85 11.13
N MET A 56 -1.65 3.28 11.91
CA MET A 56 -1.94 2.86 13.28
C MET A 56 -2.22 4.04 14.20
N LYS A 57 -1.60 5.19 13.93
CA LYS A 57 -1.91 6.43 14.66
C LYS A 57 -3.31 6.92 14.33
N ALA A 58 -3.71 6.81 13.06
CA ALA A 58 -5.02 7.26 12.61
C ALA A 58 -6.14 6.37 13.17
N GLU A 59 -5.93 5.06 13.22
CA GLU A 59 -6.92 4.12 13.75
C GLU A 59 -6.22 2.91 14.37
N PRO A 60 -5.97 2.94 15.70
CA PRO A 60 -5.27 1.86 16.39
C PRO A 60 -6.01 0.52 16.39
N LYS A 61 -7.31 0.52 16.10
CA LYS A 61 -8.14 -0.68 16.17
C LYS A 61 -8.22 -1.45 14.86
N PHE A 62 -7.47 -1.06 13.85
CA PHE A 62 -7.49 -1.77 12.58
C PHE A 62 -7.05 -3.22 12.74
N ARG A 63 -7.76 -4.10 12.05
CA ARG A 63 -7.39 -5.50 11.95
C ARG A 63 -6.31 -5.68 10.88
N VAL A 64 -5.59 -6.81 10.93
CA VAL A 64 -4.56 -7.11 9.94
C VAL A 64 -5.15 -7.12 8.51
N SER A 65 -6.36 -7.64 8.35
CA SER A 65 -7.02 -7.65 7.03
C SER A 65 -7.25 -6.23 6.49
N GLU A 66 -7.62 -5.31 7.37
CA GLU A 66 -7.82 -3.91 6.99
C GLU A 66 -6.49 -3.23 6.66
N LEU A 67 -5.46 -3.51 7.46
CA LEU A 67 -4.11 -3.00 7.23
C LEU A 67 -3.53 -3.54 5.91
N THR A 68 -3.82 -4.79 5.60
CA THR A 68 -3.39 -5.41 4.34
C THR A 68 -4.03 -4.70 3.14
N LEU A 69 -5.31 -4.37 3.24
CA LEU A 69 -5.97 -3.61 2.17
C LEU A 69 -5.36 -2.22 2.03
N CYS A 70 -5.07 -1.55 3.14
CA CYS A 70 -4.38 -0.28 3.12
C CYS A 70 -3.04 -0.39 2.41
N ALA A 71 -2.30 -1.47 2.67
CA ALA A 71 -1.02 -1.72 2.03
C ALA A 71 -1.15 -1.88 0.51
N PHE A 72 -2.16 -2.63 0.06
CA PHE A 72 -2.41 -2.78 -1.38
C PHE A 72 -2.70 -1.43 -2.04
N ILE A 73 -3.52 -0.61 -1.39
CA ILE A 73 -3.85 0.71 -1.91
C ILE A 73 -2.61 1.60 -1.95
N TYR A 74 -1.81 1.56 -0.89
CA TYR A 74 -0.57 2.32 -0.82
C TYR A 74 0.39 1.95 -1.95
N LEU A 75 0.48 0.67 -2.30
CA LEU A 75 1.34 0.19 -3.37
C LEU A 75 0.80 0.53 -4.77
N GLY A 76 -0.41 1.05 -4.86
CA GLY A 76 -0.99 1.49 -6.12
C GLY A 76 -1.75 0.41 -6.87
N PHE A 77 -2.08 -0.70 -6.23
CA PHE A 77 -2.89 -1.73 -6.88
C PHE A 77 -4.31 -1.25 -7.07
N LYS A 78 -4.87 -1.53 -8.24
CA LYS A 78 -6.25 -1.17 -8.57
C LYS A 78 -7.22 -2.13 -7.91
N THR A 79 -8.46 -1.69 -7.74
CA THR A 79 -9.52 -2.51 -7.14
C THR A 79 -9.62 -3.89 -7.78
N LYS A 80 -9.55 -3.94 -9.12
CA LYS A 80 -9.60 -5.19 -9.86
C LYS A 80 -8.44 -6.12 -9.51
N GLU A 81 -7.24 -5.57 -9.40
CA GLU A 81 -6.05 -6.33 -9.05
C GLU A 81 -6.15 -6.87 -7.62
N ILE A 82 -6.60 -6.03 -6.69
CA ILE A 82 -6.78 -6.44 -5.29
C ILE A 82 -7.78 -7.59 -5.20
N ALA A 83 -8.90 -7.48 -5.92
CA ALA A 83 -9.91 -8.52 -5.95
C ALA A 83 -9.34 -9.84 -6.46
N GLU A 84 -8.55 -9.77 -7.52
CA GLU A 84 -7.90 -10.94 -8.11
C GLU A 84 -6.91 -11.59 -7.13
N TYR A 85 -6.03 -10.79 -6.52
CA TYR A 85 -5.00 -11.32 -5.62
C TYR A 85 -5.57 -11.89 -4.34
N THR A 86 -6.68 -11.34 -3.86
CA THR A 86 -7.32 -11.81 -2.61
C THR A 86 -8.44 -12.81 -2.85
N SER A 87 -8.68 -13.19 -4.10
CA SER A 87 -9.75 -14.13 -4.50
C SER A 87 -11.12 -13.69 -4.00
N THR A 88 -11.40 -12.39 -4.12
CA THR A 88 -12.69 -11.82 -3.75
C THR A 88 -13.29 -11.09 -4.96
N SER A 89 -14.52 -10.62 -4.82
CA SER A 89 -15.15 -9.86 -5.89
C SER A 89 -14.73 -8.39 -5.85
N ILE A 90 -14.83 -7.72 -7.00
CA ILE A 90 -14.59 -6.27 -7.09
C ILE A 90 -15.55 -5.53 -6.14
N TYR A 91 -16.78 -6.00 -6.06
CA TYR A 91 -17.79 -5.42 -5.17
C TYR A 91 -17.33 -5.47 -3.70
N THR A 92 -16.78 -6.62 -3.28
CA THR A 92 -16.28 -6.79 -1.92
C THR A 92 -15.15 -5.82 -1.63
N VAL A 93 -14.22 -5.66 -2.57
CA VAL A 93 -13.10 -4.73 -2.39
C VAL A 93 -13.61 -3.29 -2.30
N LYS A 94 -14.54 -2.90 -3.17
CA LYS A 94 -15.13 -1.56 -3.13
C LYS A 94 -15.82 -1.28 -1.79
N SER A 95 -16.56 -2.25 -1.29
CA SER A 95 -17.25 -2.14 0.00
C SER A 95 -16.26 -1.96 1.15
N ARG A 96 -15.19 -2.74 1.14
CA ARG A 96 -14.13 -2.64 2.14
C ARG A 96 -13.41 -1.30 2.07
N LYS A 97 -13.14 -0.80 0.87
CA LYS A 97 -12.53 0.53 0.69
C LYS A 97 -13.43 1.63 1.26
N THR A 98 -14.72 1.54 1.03
CA THR A 98 -15.69 2.50 1.55
C THR A 98 -15.65 2.51 3.08
N ASN A 99 -15.60 1.34 3.70
CA ASN A 99 -15.53 1.23 5.15
C ASN A 99 -14.22 1.82 5.70
N LEU A 100 -13.09 1.55 5.03
CA LEU A 100 -11.80 2.13 5.42
C LEU A 100 -11.83 3.65 5.34
N ARG A 101 -12.39 4.19 4.26
CA ARG A 101 -12.51 5.62 4.06
C ARG A 101 -13.26 6.27 5.23
N LYS A 102 -14.34 5.65 5.67
CA LYS A 102 -15.10 6.14 6.81
C LYS A 102 -14.30 6.08 8.11
N LYS A 103 -13.62 4.97 8.35
CA LYS A 103 -12.81 4.80 9.56
C LYS A 103 -11.67 5.81 9.64
N LEU A 104 -11.07 6.16 8.51
CA LEU A 104 -9.96 7.09 8.45
C LEU A 104 -10.39 8.55 8.33
N ASN A 105 -11.70 8.80 8.23
CA ASN A 105 -12.27 10.14 8.08
C ASN A 105 -11.70 10.90 6.89
N VAL A 106 -11.50 10.21 5.77
CA VAL A 106 -10.99 10.83 4.55
C VAL A 106 -12.08 11.72 3.95
N PRO A 107 -11.80 12.99 3.65
CA PRO A 107 -12.80 13.88 3.06
C PRO A 107 -13.37 13.31 1.76
N ALA A 108 -14.69 13.46 1.59
CA ALA A 108 -15.39 12.89 0.44
C ALA A 108 -14.87 13.41 -0.91
N ARG A 109 -14.36 14.64 -0.93
CA ARG A 109 -13.83 15.28 -2.15
C ARG A 109 -12.43 14.82 -2.52
N GLU A 110 -11.73 14.13 -1.62
CA GLU A 110 -10.38 13.66 -1.91
C GLU A 110 -10.40 12.25 -2.48
N ASN A 111 -9.47 12.00 -3.41
CA ASN A 111 -9.28 10.66 -3.95
C ASN A 111 -8.63 9.79 -2.88
N PHE A 112 -9.30 8.71 -2.49
CA PHE A 112 -8.85 7.86 -1.40
C PHE A 112 -7.50 7.21 -1.69
N ASP A 113 -7.31 6.73 -2.91
CA ASP A 113 -6.06 6.07 -3.29
C ASP A 113 -4.88 7.04 -3.22
N VAL A 114 -5.07 8.28 -3.68
CA VAL A 114 -4.04 9.33 -3.60
C VAL A 114 -3.77 9.69 -2.15
N TRP A 115 -4.83 9.86 -1.36
CA TRP A 115 -4.71 10.18 0.07
C TRP A 115 -3.87 9.11 0.78
N MET A 116 -4.16 7.84 0.50
CA MET A 116 -3.46 6.72 1.12
C MET A 116 -1.98 6.71 0.75
N ARG A 117 -1.66 6.95 -0.52
CA ARG A 117 -0.27 6.96 -0.98
C ARG A 117 0.53 8.11 -0.38
N ASN A 118 -0.12 9.21 -0.06
CA ASN A 118 0.55 10.38 0.51
C ASN A 118 0.77 10.25 2.02
N LEU A 119 0.08 9.33 2.66
CA LEU A 119 0.10 9.21 4.12
C LEU A 119 1.48 8.85 4.67
N GLY A 120 2.19 7.96 3.99
CA GLY A 120 3.50 7.49 4.45
C GLY A 120 4.68 8.26 3.88
N GLY A 121 4.39 9.23 3.06
CA GLY A 121 5.41 10.02 2.41
C GLY A 121 5.42 11.44 2.87
#